data_21e5a217f61a6900574488b9d0d015dc
#
_entry.id   21e5a217f61a6900574488b9d0d015dc
#
_cell.length_a   1.000
_cell.length_b   1.000
_cell.length_c   1.000
_cell.angle_alpha   90.00
_cell.angle_beta   90.00
_cell.angle_gamma   90.00
#
_symmetry.space_group_name_H-M   'P 1'
#
loop_
_entity.id
_entity.type
_entity.pdbx_description
1 polymer ?
#
loop_
_entity_poly.entity_id
_entity_poly.type
_entity_poly.pdbx_seq_one_letter_code
_entity_poly.pdbx_strand_id
1 'polypeptide(L)'
;SLLLEGAVPDDCEVLILNQPTRDLAKDELKFIQTYLSKGGQVSLLLPGEDFDHPNLDALMKEYGLQLAGGYAGDTQRYYTSAQSYLTFFPELNTDSDAASGLTGEDLALVNQALAMKQVDPARDTVAVDAFLTTSASGLKVVSEDDYTEGQYVVGATASEVVGQKESTGEDGEGDTSADASASAAADGEGESQ
;
A
#
# COMPACT_ATOMS: atom_id res chain seq x y z
N SER A 1 -2.11 -15.12 -15.19
CA SER A 1 -1.49 -15.51 -13.91
C SER A 1 -0.09 -14.91 -13.85
N LEU A 2 0.25 -14.25 -12.76
CA LEU A 2 1.59 -13.66 -12.58
C LEU A 2 2.72 -14.69 -12.72
N LEU A 3 2.46 -15.94 -12.35
CA LEU A 3 3.44 -17.03 -12.53
C LEU A 3 3.74 -17.35 -14.01
N LEU A 4 2.80 -17.13 -14.90
CA LEU A 4 2.99 -17.34 -16.34
C LEU A 4 3.70 -16.15 -17.00
N GLU A 5 3.41 -14.94 -16.53
CA GLU A 5 4.01 -13.71 -17.05
C GLU A 5 5.42 -13.49 -16.50
N GLY A 6 5.72 -14.04 -15.33
CA GLY A 6 7.02 -13.91 -14.66
C GLY A 6 7.28 -12.52 -14.02
N ALA A 7 6.33 -11.60 -14.12
CA ALA A 7 6.36 -10.27 -13.51
C ALA A 7 4.97 -9.63 -13.57
N VAL A 8 4.77 -8.53 -12.85
CA VAL A 8 3.67 -7.59 -13.12
C VAL A 8 4.06 -6.78 -14.36
N PRO A 9 3.18 -6.63 -15.38
CA PRO A 9 3.49 -5.85 -16.58
C PRO A 9 3.90 -4.41 -16.25
N ASP A 10 4.85 -3.86 -17.01
CA ASP A 10 5.38 -2.51 -16.75
C ASP A 10 4.36 -1.38 -17.00
N ASP A 11 3.32 -1.66 -17.78
CA ASP A 11 2.20 -0.75 -18.06
C ASP A 11 1.01 -0.93 -17.09
N CYS A 12 1.17 -1.76 -16.06
CA CYS A 12 0.16 -1.96 -15.04
C CYS A 12 0.13 -0.75 -14.10
N GLU A 13 -0.96 -0.01 -14.07
CA GLU A 13 -1.14 1.13 -13.16
C GLU A 13 -1.61 0.67 -11.78
N VAL A 14 -2.54 -0.29 -11.72
CA VAL A 14 -3.05 -0.85 -10.47
C VAL A 14 -3.21 -2.36 -10.61
N LEU A 15 -2.58 -3.11 -9.72
CA LEU A 15 -2.77 -4.56 -9.59
C LEU A 15 -3.90 -4.83 -8.60
N ILE A 16 -4.95 -5.51 -9.05
CA ILE A 16 -6.09 -5.89 -8.20
C ILE A 16 -5.99 -7.37 -7.82
N LEU A 17 -5.87 -7.63 -6.52
CA LEU A 17 -6.00 -8.95 -5.92
C LEU A 17 -7.42 -9.09 -5.39
N ASN A 18 -8.30 -9.71 -6.19
CA ASN A 18 -9.71 -9.80 -5.87
C ASN A 18 -10.04 -11.15 -5.24
N GLN A 19 -10.30 -11.14 -3.94
CA GLN A 19 -10.74 -12.28 -3.14
C GLN A 19 -9.95 -13.57 -3.46
N PRO A 20 -8.63 -13.58 -3.19
CA PRO A 20 -7.83 -14.77 -3.45
C PRO A 20 -8.37 -15.95 -2.63
N THR A 21 -8.51 -17.10 -3.27
CA THR A 21 -9.00 -18.34 -2.64
C THR A 21 -7.86 -19.29 -2.25
N ARG A 22 -6.62 -18.87 -2.44
CA ARG A 22 -5.38 -19.54 -2.04
C ARG A 22 -4.32 -18.51 -1.73
N ASP A 23 -3.34 -18.90 -0.95
CA ASP A 23 -2.18 -18.04 -0.69
C ASP A 23 -1.42 -17.66 -1.97
N LEU A 24 -0.70 -16.57 -1.91
CA LEU A 24 0.25 -16.18 -2.94
C LEU A 24 1.37 -17.22 -3.00
N ALA A 25 1.77 -17.62 -4.22
CA ALA A 25 3.01 -18.36 -4.36
C ALA A 25 4.20 -17.43 -4.02
N LYS A 26 5.32 -18.00 -3.57
CA LYS A 26 6.52 -17.21 -3.21
C LYS A 26 7.02 -16.33 -4.36
N ASP A 27 6.90 -16.79 -5.58
CA ASP A 27 7.31 -16.00 -6.75
C ASP A 27 6.26 -14.91 -7.06
N GLU A 28 4.96 -15.16 -6.89
CA GLU A 28 3.91 -14.13 -6.99
C GLU A 28 4.15 -13.01 -5.96
N LEU A 29 4.47 -13.36 -4.71
CA LEU A 29 4.82 -12.40 -3.68
C LEU A 29 6.01 -11.52 -4.12
N LYS A 30 7.10 -12.12 -4.62
CA LYS A 30 8.26 -11.37 -5.11
C LYS A 30 7.93 -10.43 -6.28
N PHE A 31 7.10 -10.87 -7.21
CA PHE A 31 6.67 -10.02 -8.34
C PHE A 31 5.89 -8.81 -7.85
N ILE A 32 4.99 -9.01 -6.89
CA ILE A 32 4.21 -7.93 -6.27
C ILE A 32 5.12 -6.98 -5.49
N GLN A 33 6.03 -7.49 -4.66
CA GLN A 33 7.00 -6.68 -3.93
C GLN A 33 7.89 -5.86 -4.87
N THR A 34 8.38 -6.47 -5.96
CA THR A 34 9.17 -5.78 -6.99
C THR A 34 8.35 -4.67 -7.67
N TYR A 35 7.08 -4.93 -7.97
CA TYR A 35 6.19 -3.95 -8.57
C TYR A 35 5.94 -2.77 -7.62
N LEU A 36 5.63 -3.04 -6.35
CA LEU A 36 5.43 -2.01 -5.32
C LEU A 36 6.70 -1.17 -5.08
N SER A 37 7.89 -1.79 -5.07
CA SER A 37 9.16 -1.07 -4.90
C SER A 37 9.49 -0.10 -6.04
N LYS A 38 8.84 -0.24 -7.19
CA LYS A 38 8.93 0.67 -8.34
C LYS A 38 7.84 1.75 -8.34
N GLY A 39 7.03 1.83 -7.30
CA GLY A 39 5.91 2.78 -7.21
C GLY A 39 4.60 2.26 -7.75
N GLY A 40 4.47 0.95 -7.98
CA GLY A 40 3.22 0.32 -8.36
C GLY A 40 2.16 0.38 -7.26
N GLN A 41 0.90 0.17 -7.62
CA GLN A 41 -0.24 0.23 -6.71
C GLN A 41 -0.97 -1.11 -6.66
N VAL A 42 -1.31 -1.57 -5.45
CA VAL A 42 -2.07 -2.80 -5.24
C VAL A 42 -3.38 -2.50 -4.53
N SER A 43 -4.48 -2.98 -5.09
CA SER A 43 -5.78 -3.05 -4.41
C SER A 43 -6.04 -4.49 -3.99
N LEU A 44 -6.13 -4.73 -2.69
CA LEU A 44 -6.40 -6.03 -2.11
C LEU A 44 -7.82 -6.07 -1.55
N LEU A 45 -8.67 -6.87 -2.17
CA LEU A 45 -9.99 -7.21 -1.65
C LEU A 45 -9.88 -8.57 -0.96
N LEU A 46 -10.00 -8.56 0.36
CA LEU A 46 -9.90 -9.78 1.17
C LEU A 46 -11.09 -10.71 0.91
N PRO A 47 -10.90 -12.04 0.98
CA PRO A 47 -11.97 -13.00 0.80
C PRO A 47 -12.97 -12.96 1.97
N GLY A 48 -14.18 -13.47 1.72
CA GLY A 48 -15.19 -13.65 2.77
C GLY A 48 -14.97 -14.90 3.64
N GLU A 49 -13.95 -15.68 3.37
CA GLU A 49 -13.56 -16.86 4.14
C GLU A 49 -12.08 -16.78 4.51
N ASP A 50 -11.78 -17.12 5.76
CA ASP A 50 -10.39 -17.20 6.23
C ASP A 50 -9.76 -18.52 5.77
N PHE A 51 -8.49 -18.47 5.35
CA PHE A 51 -7.69 -19.62 4.93
C PHE A 51 -6.23 -19.41 5.33
N ASP A 52 -5.40 -20.43 5.24
CA ASP A 52 -3.96 -20.31 5.51
C ASP A 52 -3.25 -19.50 4.39
N HIS A 53 -2.73 -18.31 4.74
CA HIS A 53 -2.20 -17.34 3.79
C HIS A 53 -0.90 -16.65 4.26
N PRO A 54 0.15 -17.42 4.61
CA PRO A 54 1.37 -16.85 5.19
C PRO A 54 2.10 -15.86 4.28
N ASN A 55 2.04 -16.00 2.95
CA ASN A 55 2.69 -15.07 2.03
C ASN A 55 1.88 -13.78 1.86
N LEU A 56 0.55 -13.86 1.85
CA LEU A 56 -0.32 -12.68 1.87
C LEU A 56 -0.15 -11.90 3.18
N ASP A 57 -0.10 -12.60 4.32
CA ASP A 57 0.20 -12.00 5.62
C ASP A 57 1.56 -11.30 5.65
N ALA A 58 2.58 -11.91 5.06
CA ALA A 58 3.90 -11.30 4.97
C ALA A 58 3.86 -9.99 4.17
N LEU A 59 3.14 -9.97 3.05
CA LEU A 59 2.94 -8.75 2.24
C LEU A 59 2.22 -7.68 3.05
N MET A 60 1.12 -8.02 3.71
CA MET A 60 0.34 -7.07 4.50
C MET A 60 1.15 -6.49 5.67
N LYS A 61 1.95 -7.33 6.36
CA LYS A 61 2.80 -6.89 7.48
C LYS A 61 3.91 -5.93 7.05
N GLU A 62 4.47 -6.10 5.86
CA GLU A 62 5.43 -5.13 5.32
C GLU A 62 4.84 -3.72 5.27
N TYR A 63 3.54 -3.63 5.02
CA TYR A 63 2.79 -2.38 4.92
C TYR A 63 1.96 -2.06 6.18
N GLY A 64 2.30 -2.64 7.33
CA GLY A 64 1.74 -2.28 8.63
C GLY A 64 0.31 -2.76 8.89
N LEU A 65 -0.14 -3.80 8.18
CA LEU A 65 -1.44 -4.42 8.36
C LEU A 65 -1.30 -5.91 8.65
N GLN A 66 -2.18 -6.46 9.47
CA GLN A 66 -2.22 -7.89 9.78
C GLN A 66 -3.65 -8.37 9.91
N LEU A 67 -3.97 -9.54 9.33
CA LEU A 67 -5.22 -10.24 9.62
C LEU A 67 -5.24 -10.71 11.08
N ALA A 68 -6.36 -10.48 11.76
CA ALA A 68 -6.50 -10.82 13.18
C ALA A 68 -6.95 -12.26 13.42
N GLY A 69 -7.24 -13.01 12.35
CA GLY A 69 -7.75 -14.38 12.39
C GLY A 69 -9.20 -14.42 12.90
N GLY A 70 -10.13 -14.15 12.00
CA GLY A 70 -11.57 -14.10 12.27
C GLY A 70 -12.26 -12.92 11.60
N TYR A 71 -13.57 -12.87 11.78
CA TYR A 71 -14.43 -11.83 11.17
C TYR A 71 -14.58 -10.62 12.09
N ALA A 72 -14.64 -9.45 11.51
CA ALA A 72 -15.01 -8.25 12.21
C ALA A 72 -16.53 -8.22 12.44
N GLY A 73 -16.93 -7.79 13.62
CA GLY A 73 -18.31 -7.54 13.99
C GLY A 73 -18.41 -6.27 14.82
N ASP A 74 -19.64 -5.80 15.04
CA ASP A 74 -19.88 -4.62 15.86
C ASP A 74 -21.22 -4.76 16.60
N THR A 75 -21.20 -4.68 17.93
CA THR A 75 -22.40 -4.85 18.76
C THR A 75 -23.25 -3.59 18.87
N GLN A 76 -22.67 -2.43 18.56
CA GLN A 76 -23.40 -1.15 18.62
C GLN A 76 -23.87 -0.69 17.25
N ARG A 77 -23.14 -1.00 16.20
CA ARG A 77 -23.37 -0.49 14.85
C ARG A 77 -23.85 -1.55 13.86
N TYR A 78 -24.28 -2.72 14.36
CA TYR A 78 -24.77 -3.79 13.49
C TYR A 78 -26.09 -3.42 12.78
N TYR A 79 -26.26 -3.96 11.59
CA TYR A 79 -27.52 -3.83 10.86
C TYR A 79 -28.57 -4.78 11.45
N THR A 80 -29.50 -4.24 12.22
CA THR A 80 -30.46 -5.00 13.00
C THR A 80 -31.31 -5.97 12.19
N SER A 81 -31.62 -5.63 10.93
CA SER A 81 -32.39 -6.51 10.03
C SER A 81 -31.63 -7.76 9.61
N ALA A 82 -30.29 -7.74 9.66
CA ALA A 82 -29.46 -8.90 9.34
C ALA A 82 -29.39 -9.91 10.49
N GLN A 83 -29.78 -9.53 11.69
CA GLN A 83 -29.71 -10.35 12.92
C GLN A 83 -28.31 -10.94 13.16
N SER A 84 -27.28 -10.22 12.75
CA SER A 84 -25.88 -10.64 12.87
C SER A 84 -24.99 -9.42 13.13
N TYR A 85 -24.11 -9.53 14.12
CA TYR A 85 -23.09 -8.51 14.39
C TYR A 85 -22.01 -8.42 13.28
N LEU A 86 -21.90 -9.43 12.42
CA LEU A 86 -20.97 -9.44 11.28
C LEU A 86 -21.44 -8.59 10.10
N THR A 87 -22.68 -8.09 10.14
CA THR A 87 -23.22 -7.12 9.19
C THR A 87 -23.41 -5.80 9.92
N PHE A 88 -22.56 -4.83 9.68
CA PHE A 88 -22.53 -3.58 10.44
C PHE A 88 -22.12 -2.37 9.60
N PHE A 89 -22.33 -1.20 10.16
CA PHE A 89 -21.90 0.08 9.61
C PHE A 89 -20.59 0.49 10.29
N PRO A 90 -19.44 0.36 9.64
CA PRO A 90 -18.16 0.78 10.21
C PRO A 90 -18.12 2.28 10.47
N GLU A 91 -17.25 2.71 11.34
CA GLU A 91 -16.86 4.11 11.47
C GLU A 91 -16.03 4.49 10.24
N LEU A 92 -16.43 5.59 9.58
CA LEU A 92 -15.75 6.15 8.43
C LEU A 92 -14.90 7.34 8.87
N ASN A 93 -13.59 7.26 8.66
CA ASN A 93 -12.71 8.41 8.81
C ASN A 93 -12.74 9.24 7.52
N THR A 94 -13.47 10.34 7.53
CA THR A 94 -13.61 11.25 6.38
C THR A 94 -12.40 12.14 6.14
N ASP A 95 -11.45 12.18 7.08
CA ASP A 95 -10.17 12.90 6.91
C ASP A 95 -9.15 12.09 6.09
N SER A 96 -9.45 10.82 5.84
CA SER A 96 -8.65 9.95 5.00
C SER A 96 -8.76 10.31 3.53
N ASP A 97 -7.63 10.29 2.81
CA ASP A 97 -7.61 10.45 1.36
C ASP A 97 -8.45 9.36 0.65
N ALA A 98 -8.52 8.16 1.22
CA ALA A 98 -9.32 7.04 0.69
C ALA A 98 -10.83 7.31 0.80
N ALA A 99 -11.26 8.19 1.70
CA ALA A 99 -12.64 8.62 1.88
C ALA A 99 -12.90 10.00 1.23
N SER A 100 -12.00 10.50 0.41
CA SER A 100 -12.12 11.80 -0.24
C SER A 100 -13.42 11.92 -1.04
N GLY A 101 -14.20 12.93 -0.73
CA GLY A 101 -15.51 13.15 -1.33
C GLY A 101 -16.69 12.49 -0.60
N LEU A 102 -16.42 11.68 0.41
CA LEU A 102 -17.45 11.19 1.34
C LEU A 102 -17.62 12.16 2.51
N THR A 103 -18.78 12.11 3.11
CA THR A 103 -19.16 12.94 4.25
C THR A 103 -19.55 12.07 5.45
N GLY A 104 -19.70 12.66 6.62
CA GLY A 104 -20.16 11.93 7.81
C GLY A 104 -21.61 11.41 7.71
N GLU A 105 -22.36 11.77 6.66
CA GLU A 105 -23.71 11.26 6.39
C GLU A 105 -23.68 10.00 5.49
N ASP A 106 -22.54 9.73 4.84
CA ASP A 106 -22.36 8.56 3.99
C ASP A 106 -22.16 7.32 4.85
N LEU A 107 -22.80 6.23 4.46
CA LEU A 107 -22.75 4.96 5.21
C LEU A 107 -22.15 3.86 4.33
N ALA A 108 -21.12 3.22 4.84
CA ALA A 108 -20.67 1.95 4.33
C ALA A 108 -21.38 0.82 5.06
N LEU A 109 -21.76 -0.24 4.39
CA LEU A 109 -22.26 -1.47 5.00
C LEU A 109 -21.26 -2.59 4.71
N VAL A 110 -20.79 -3.21 5.77
CA VAL A 110 -19.85 -4.34 5.70
C VAL A 110 -20.55 -5.61 6.13
N ASN A 111 -20.29 -6.69 5.43
CA ASN A 111 -20.84 -8.01 5.76
C ASN A 111 -19.73 -9.06 5.70
N GLN A 112 -19.49 -9.77 6.80
CA GLN A 112 -18.51 -10.84 6.92
C GLN A 112 -17.11 -10.44 6.45
N ALA A 113 -16.63 -9.24 6.82
CA ALA A 113 -15.27 -8.83 6.55
C ALA A 113 -14.27 -9.48 7.52
N LEU A 114 -13.10 -9.85 7.03
CA LEU A 114 -12.01 -10.28 7.90
C LEU A 114 -11.52 -9.11 8.75
N ALA A 115 -11.30 -9.37 10.03
CA ALA A 115 -10.77 -8.39 10.97
C ALA A 115 -9.28 -8.16 10.72
N MET A 116 -8.86 -6.90 10.67
CA MET A 116 -7.45 -6.51 10.58
C MET A 116 -7.02 -5.71 11.81
N LYS A 117 -5.72 -5.64 12.03
CA LYS A 117 -5.05 -4.77 12.99
C LYS A 117 -3.93 -4.00 12.30
N GLN A 118 -3.69 -2.80 12.77
CA GLN A 118 -2.43 -2.11 12.47
C GLN A 118 -1.32 -2.72 13.31
N VAL A 119 -0.17 -2.88 12.67
CA VAL A 119 1.10 -3.33 13.27
C VAL A 119 2.21 -2.40 12.79
N ASP A 120 3.37 -2.47 13.43
CA ASP A 120 4.52 -1.70 12.96
C ASP A 120 4.91 -2.15 11.56
N PRO A 121 4.97 -1.25 10.57
CA PRO A 121 5.38 -1.61 9.22
C PRO A 121 6.87 -1.98 9.17
N ALA A 122 7.28 -2.69 8.13
CA ALA A 122 8.68 -3.09 7.97
C ALA A 122 9.64 -1.91 7.73
N ARG A 123 9.10 -0.75 7.32
CA ARG A 123 9.87 0.47 7.01
C ARG A 123 9.18 1.70 7.58
N ASP A 124 9.95 2.59 8.17
CA ASP A 124 9.45 3.85 8.76
C ASP A 124 8.86 4.83 7.72
N THR A 125 9.11 4.57 6.44
CA THR A 125 8.58 5.34 5.32
C THR A 125 7.14 4.98 4.96
N VAL A 126 6.61 3.89 5.50
CA VAL A 126 5.23 3.45 5.27
C VAL A 126 4.29 4.15 6.23
N ALA A 127 3.30 4.85 5.68
CA ALA A 127 2.19 5.43 6.42
C ALA A 127 0.93 4.58 6.22
N VAL A 128 0.29 4.20 7.32
CA VAL A 128 -0.96 3.42 7.33
C VAL A 128 -2.10 4.31 7.78
N ASP A 129 -3.18 4.33 7.01
CA ASP A 129 -4.40 5.04 7.32
C ASP A 129 -5.60 4.09 7.30
N ALA A 130 -6.17 3.84 8.48
CA ALA A 130 -7.39 3.04 8.64
C ALA A 130 -8.60 3.93 8.46
N PHE A 131 -9.23 3.86 7.30
CA PHE A 131 -10.39 4.69 6.97
C PHE A 131 -11.75 4.05 7.29
N LEU A 132 -11.79 2.72 7.49
CA LEU A 132 -12.96 1.99 7.98
C LEU A 132 -12.57 1.12 9.18
N THR A 133 -13.24 1.35 10.31
CA THR A 133 -13.01 0.58 11.54
C THR A 133 -14.34 0.17 12.17
N THR A 134 -14.31 -0.86 13.01
CA THR A 134 -15.41 -1.08 13.96
C THR A 134 -15.42 0.03 15.00
N SER A 135 -16.52 0.18 15.74
CA SER A 135 -16.56 1.01 16.93
C SER A 135 -15.67 0.43 18.05
N ALA A 136 -15.57 1.14 19.17
CA ALA A 136 -14.90 0.63 20.36
C ALA A 136 -15.54 -0.65 20.93
N SER A 137 -16.80 -0.94 20.55
CA SER A 137 -17.53 -2.17 20.88
C SER A 137 -17.48 -3.20 19.75
N GLY A 138 -16.43 -3.14 18.95
CA GLY A 138 -16.15 -4.10 17.90
C GLY A 138 -15.77 -5.47 18.45
N LEU A 139 -15.88 -6.46 17.59
CA LEU A 139 -15.56 -7.84 17.86
C LEU A 139 -14.67 -8.42 16.76
N LYS A 140 -13.74 -9.28 17.15
CA LYS A 140 -13.18 -10.29 16.25
C LYS A 140 -13.86 -11.63 16.61
N VAL A 141 -14.55 -12.22 15.66
CA VAL A 141 -15.34 -13.45 15.84
C VAL A 141 -14.70 -14.59 15.06
N VAL A 142 -14.34 -15.65 15.75
CA VAL A 142 -13.86 -16.92 15.16
C VAL A 142 -15.00 -17.94 15.13
N SER A 143 -15.78 -18.00 16.21
CA SER A 143 -17.00 -18.82 16.33
C SER A 143 -17.98 -18.15 17.30
N GLU A 144 -19.15 -18.77 17.51
CA GLU A 144 -20.15 -18.25 18.46
C GLU A 144 -19.61 -18.09 19.89
N ASP A 145 -18.72 -18.98 20.30
CA ASP A 145 -18.12 -19.00 21.64
C ASP A 145 -16.70 -18.44 21.70
N ASP A 146 -16.08 -18.12 20.54
CA ASP A 146 -14.74 -17.60 20.45
C ASP A 146 -14.74 -16.22 19.76
N TYR A 147 -14.74 -15.20 20.58
CA TYR A 147 -14.64 -13.81 20.12
C TYR A 147 -13.75 -12.98 21.05
N THR A 148 -13.25 -11.88 20.51
CA THR A 148 -12.42 -10.93 21.27
C THR A 148 -12.94 -9.53 21.02
N GLU A 149 -13.22 -8.79 22.10
CA GLU A 149 -13.62 -7.39 22.04
C GLU A 149 -12.46 -6.49 21.67
N GLY A 150 -12.73 -5.43 20.94
CA GLY A 150 -11.77 -4.43 20.53
C GLY A 150 -12.13 -3.75 19.24
N GLN A 151 -11.41 -2.68 18.92
CA GLN A 151 -11.55 -2.01 17.64
C GLN A 151 -10.71 -2.72 16.58
N TYR A 152 -11.31 -2.96 15.42
CA TYR A 152 -10.69 -3.66 14.28
C TYR A 152 -10.81 -2.84 13.01
N VAL A 153 -9.79 -2.93 12.18
CA VAL A 153 -9.76 -2.31 10.86
C VAL A 153 -10.46 -3.24 9.87
N VAL A 154 -11.30 -2.66 9.00
CA VAL A 154 -11.96 -3.36 7.89
C VAL A 154 -11.70 -2.71 6.55
N GLY A 155 -11.07 -1.53 6.55
CA GLY A 155 -10.57 -0.85 5.36
C GLY A 155 -9.42 0.06 5.72
N ALA A 156 -8.31 -0.07 5.01
CA ALA A 156 -7.12 0.75 5.21
C ALA A 156 -6.38 1.00 3.90
N THR A 157 -5.64 2.09 3.86
CA THR A 157 -4.59 2.33 2.88
C THR A 157 -3.23 2.30 3.55
N ALA A 158 -2.22 1.87 2.81
CA ALA A 158 -0.83 1.99 3.20
C ALA A 158 -0.07 2.64 2.04
N SER A 159 0.64 3.71 2.31
CA SER A 159 1.38 4.47 1.32
C SER A 159 2.84 4.57 1.69
N GLU A 160 3.70 4.53 0.69
CA GLU A 160 5.14 4.70 0.84
C GLU A 160 5.66 5.58 -0.30
N VAL A 161 6.48 6.58 0.03
CA VAL A 161 7.18 7.37 -0.98
C VAL A 161 8.42 6.60 -1.41
N VAL A 162 8.37 5.97 -2.57
CA VAL A 162 9.53 5.32 -3.17
C VAL A 162 10.42 6.38 -3.77
N GLY A 163 11.65 6.52 -3.27
CA GLY A 163 12.65 7.43 -3.84
C GLY A 163 12.92 7.07 -5.29
N GLN A 164 12.67 7.99 -6.22
CA GLN A 164 13.24 7.89 -7.56
C GLN A 164 14.75 7.84 -7.40
N LYS A 165 15.40 6.77 -7.88
CA LYS A 165 16.83 6.80 -8.13
C LYS A 165 17.06 7.97 -9.09
N GLU A 166 17.69 9.04 -8.60
CA GLU A 166 18.27 10.01 -9.51
C GLU A 166 19.15 9.23 -10.48
N SER A 167 18.78 9.24 -11.74
CA SER A 167 19.67 8.81 -12.81
C SER A 167 20.79 9.85 -12.84
N THR A 168 21.88 9.59 -12.14
CA THR A 168 23.13 10.26 -12.38
C THR A 168 23.50 9.96 -13.82
N GLY A 169 23.23 10.93 -14.69
CA GLY A 169 23.78 10.92 -16.03
C GLY A 169 25.29 10.95 -15.93
N GLU A 170 25.91 9.85 -16.20
CA GLU A 170 27.31 9.79 -16.63
C GLU A 170 27.33 10.39 -18.03
N ASP A 171 27.53 11.70 -18.11
CA ASP A 171 27.98 12.34 -19.34
C ASP A 171 29.49 12.13 -19.47
N GLY A 172 29.81 11.51 -20.58
CA GLY A 172 31.06 10.99 -20.98
C GLY A 172 32.28 11.92 -20.85
N GLU A 173 33.37 11.32 -20.46
CA GLU A 173 34.72 11.78 -20.67
C GLU A 173 34.97 12.06 -22.16
N GLY A 174 35.11 13.33 -22.48
CA GLY A 174 35.77 13.76 -23.68
C GLY A 174 37.25 13.90 -23.42
N ASP A 175 38.00 12.92 -23.87
CA ASP A 175 39.45 12.98 -24.10
C ASP A 175 39.79 14.15 -25.03
N THR A 176 40.63 15.09 -24.58
CA THR A 176 41.36 15.99 -25.45
C THR A 176 42.81 16.03 -25.01
N SER A 177 43.57 15.25 -25.74
CA SER A 177 45.01 15.34 -25.84
C SER A 177 45.52 16.74 -26.25
N ALA A 178 46.62 17.06 -25.63
CA ALA A 178 47.48 18.21 -25.81
C ALA A 178 47.90 18.49 -27.28
N ASP A 179 48.10 19.73 -27.60
CA ASP A 179 49.36 20.14 -28.25
C ASP A 179 49.69 21.60 -27.96
N ALA A 180 50.96 21.82 -27.72
CA ALA A 180 51.66 23.05 -27.40
C ALA A 180 52.10 23.79 -28.66
N SER A 181 52.10 25.13 -28.63
CA SER A 181 53.26 25.97 -29.01
C SER A 181 52.87 27.43 -29.07
N ALA A 182 53.47 28.16 -28.29
CA ALA A 182 54.43 29.26 -28.35
C ALA A 182 54.22 30.35 -29.39
N SER A 183 54.49 31.58 -28.91
CA SER A 183 55.11 32.75 -29.51
C SER A 183 54.25 34.01 -29.68
N ALA A 184 54.45 34.87 -28.76
CA ALA A 184 55.31 36.10 -28.84
C ALA A 184 54.69 37.34 -29.53
N ALA A 185 54.57 38.33 -28.70
CA ALA A 185 55.00 39.74 -28.87
C ALA A 185 54.25 40.67 -29.79
N ALA A 186 53.90 41.73 -29.24
CA ALA A 186 54.34 43.12 -29.44
C ALA A 186 53.24 44.12 -29.79
N ASP A 187 53.18 45.11 -28.92
CA ASP A 187 53.12 46.54 -29.10
C ASP A 187 52.13 47.18 -30.09
N GLY A 188 51.55 48.23 -29.61
CA GLY A 188 51.00 49.27 -30.46
C GLY A 188 50.06 50.25 -29.79
N GLU A 189 50.59 51.26 -29.22
CA GLU A 189 49.95 52.47 -28.70
C GLU A 189 49.12 53.22 -29.77
N GLY A 190 48.24 54.09 -29.29
CA GLY A 190 47.70 55.20 -30.06
C GLY A 190 46.25 55.50 -29.77
N GLU A 191 45.91 56.26 -28.84
CA GLU A 191 45.70 57.75 -28.75
C GLU A 191 44.62 58.31 -29.68
N SER A 192 43.72 59.04 -29.05
CA SER A 192 43.00 60.25 -29.43
C SER A 192 41.87 60.20 -30.48
N GLN A 193 40.77 60.57 -30.18
CA GLN A 193 40.00 61.84 -30.01
C GLN A 193 38.55 61.52 -29.81
#